data_32b5e50479714047a80599c6b03e4ba0
#
_entry.id   32b5e50479714047a80599c6b03e4ba0
#
_cell.length_a   1.000
_cell.length_b   1.000
_cell.length_c   1.000
_cell.angle_alpha   90.00
_cell.angle_beta   90.00
_cell.angle_gamma   90.00
#
_symmetry.space_group_name_H-M   'P 1'
#
loop_
_entity.id
_entity.type
_entity.pdbx_description
1 polymer ?
#
loop_
_entity_poly.entity_id
_entity_poly.type
_entity_poly.pdbx_seq_one_letter_code
_entity_poly.pdbx_strand_id
1 'polypeptide(L)'
;MTLNTFMCCLLMVIYSCPNKTLMERSTTLNPSEMIRPSYLKSGDTVAVIAPAGVLKQNAEVIQNTKSLLNSWGLEVVFGAHVETTAHHFAGSDRQRTSDLQWALDQPNIKAIWCARGGYGTLRIVDDLDFKRFKIHPKWIIGYSDVTVFHNALNNLGYESLHGMMCINLTEDKVAIKKSTETLKAALFGTLTSYEIEGNIDNRTGDTSGPLVGGNLSLLTADLGSNTSLNTKGKIIFIEEIGEYKYHIDRQLQSLK
;
A
#
# COMPACT_ATOMS: atom_id res chain seq x y z
N MET A 1 7.32 23.29 -22.55
CA MET A 1 7.07 23.48 -21.11
C MET A 1 6.81 22.09 -20.54
N THR A 2 7.85 21.46 -20.05
CA THR A 2 7.80 20.10 -19.48
C THR A 2 7.35 20.23 -18.01
N LEU A 3 6.15 19.72 -17.76
CA LEU A 3 5.59 19.65 -16.41
C LEU A 3 6.29 18.50 -15.67
N ASN A 4 7.28 18.82 -14.84
CA ASN A 4 7.88 17.87 -13.92
C ASN A 4 6.84 17.50 -12.85
N THR A 5 6.20 16.35 -13.00
CA THR A 5 5.27 15.83 -12.01
C THR A 5 6.06 15.13 -10.91
N PHE A 6 6.40 15.84 -9.86
CA PHE A 6 6.88 15.24 -8.62
C PHE A 6 5.72 14.48 -7.98
N MET A 7 5.75 13.17 -8.07
CA MET A 7 4.86 12.30 -7.32
C MET A 7 5.52 11.98 -5.98
N CYS A 8 5.10 12.69 -4.94
CA CYS A 8 5.54 12.40 -3.57
C CYS A 8 4.69 11.22 -3.04
N CYS A 9 5.25 10.01 -3.00
CA CYS A 9 4.63 8.90 -2.29
C CYS A 9 4.65 9.19 -0.80
N LEU A 10 3.50 9.57 -0.25
CA LEU A 10 3.32 9.84 1.17
C LEU A 10 3.01 8.55 1.91
N LEU A 11 3.94 8.11 2.73
CA LEU A 11 3.71 7.01 3.68
C LEU A 11 3.24 7.62 5.01
N MET A 12 1.99 7.41 5.37
CA MET A 12 1.48 7.84 6.68
C MET A 12 1.27 6.64 7.59
N VAL A 13 2.06 6.56 8.65
CA VAL A 13 1.81 5.69 9.80
C VAL A 13 1.53 6.59 11.00
N ILE A 14 0.32 6.55 11.52
CA ILE A 14 -0.06 7.34 12.69
C ILE A 14 0.10 6.48 13.93
N TYR A 15 0.98 6.90 14.82
CA TYR A 15 1.15 6.32 16.15
C TYR A 15 0.23 7.03 17.14
N SER A 16 -0.46 6.26 17.95
CA SER A 16 -1.09 6.73 19.17
C SER A 16 -0.08 6.65 20.33
N CYS A 17 0.30 7.80 20.88
CA CYS A 17 1.08 7.87 22.12
C CYS A 17 0.11 7.94 23.31
N PRO A 18 0.26 7.14 24.37
CA PRO A 18 -0.61 7.22 25.51
C PRO A 18 -0.10 8.27 26.50
N ASN A 19 -0.70 9.43 26.55
CA ASN A 19 -0.59 10.30 27.71
C ASN A 19 -1.94 10.37 28.44
N LYS A 20 -1.91 9.90 29.68
CA LYS A 20 -3.01 9.93 30.64
C LYS A 20 -3.36 11.38 31.03
N THR A 21 -4.57 11.80 30.75
CA THR A 21 -5.31 12.69 31.65
C THR A 21 -6.80 12.37 31.53
N LEU A 22 -7.43 12.16 32.67
CA LEU A 22 -8.83 11.79 32.85
C LEU A 22 -9.76 12.84 32.25
N MET A 23 -10.62 12.43 31.34
CA MET A 23 -11.90 13.08 31.08
C MET A 23 -12.97 12.07 30.65
N GLU A 24 -14.15 12.32 31.08
CA GLU A 24 -15.37 11.54 31.17
C GLU A 24 -15.78 10.73 29.94
N ARG A 25 -16.33 9.55 30.23
CA ARG A 25 -16.85 8.55 29.29
C ARG A 25 -18.00 9.08 28.44
N SER A 26 -17.72 9.30 27.18
CA SER A 26 -18.72 9.11 26.13
C SER A 26 -18.55 7.69 25.58
N THR A 27 -19.57 6.87 25.63
CA THR A 27 -19.58 5.52 25.08
C THR A 27 -19.59 5.58 23.56
N THR A 28 -18.44 5.82 22.97
CA THR A 28 -18.18 5.54 21.55
C THR A 28 -17.53 4.17 21.45
N LEU A 29 -18.15 3.29 20.64
CA LEU A 29 -17.61 1.98 20.27
C LEU A 29 -16.11 2.11 20.00
N ASN A 30 -15.29 1.36 20.75
CA ASN A 30 -13.87 1.22 20.47
C ASN A 30 -13.72 0.81 19.00
N PRO A 31 -12.98 1.56 18.17
CA PRO A 31 -12.56 1.04 16.88
C PRO A 31 -11.81 -0.25 17.18
N SER A 32 -12.23 -1.37 16.57
CA SER A 32 -11.48 -2.62 16.69
C SER A 32 -10.02 -2.32 16.36
N GLU A 33 -9.13 -2.60 17.30
CA GLU A 33 -7.71 -2.32 17.15
C GLU A 33 -7.20 -3.09 15.93
N MET A 34 -6.67 -2.35 14.94
CA MET A 34 -6.16 -2.96 13.71
C MET A 34 -4.98 -3.87 14.04
N ILE A 35 -4.96 -5.05 13.45
CA ILE A 35 -3.86 -6.00 13.63
C ILE A 35 -2.69 -5.53 12.76
N ARG A 36 -1.61 -5.20 13.42
CA ARG A 36 -0.35 -4.83 12.76
C ARG A 36 0.49 -6.08 12.51
N PRO A 37 0.94 -6.34 11.26
CA PRO A 37 1.96 -7.33 11.00
C PRO A 37 3.25 -7.02 11.78
N SER A 38 4.01 -8.04 12.14
CA SER A 38 5.29 -7.85 12.84
C SER A 38 6.25 -7.00 12.03
N TYR A 39 6.98 -6.12 12.71
CA TYR A 39 8.08 -5.39 12.07
C TYR A 39 9.15 -6.37 11.58
N LEU A 40 9.80 -5.99 10.47
CA LEU A 40 10.85 -6.80 9.89
C LEU A 40 12.15 -6.72 10.72
N LYS A 41 12.90 -7.80 10.65
CA LYS A 41 14.26 -7.91 11.21
C LYS A 41 15.19 -8.54 10.18
N SER A 42 16.49 -8.42 10.39
CA SER A 42 17.49 -9.07 9.53
C SER A 42 17.22 -10.56 9.40
N GLY A 43 17.31 -11.10 8.19
CA GLY A 43 17.00 -12.48 7.81
C GLY A 43 15.53 -12.74 7.46
N ASP A 44 14.63 -11.77 7.65
CA ASP A 44 13.24 -11.94 7.22
C ASP A 44 13.12 -11.93 5.69
N THR A 45 12.16 -12.68 5.16
CA THR A 45 11.91 -12.83 3.72
C THR A 45 10.81 -11.87 3.24
N VAL A 46 11.11 -11.17 2.15
CA VAL A 46 10.16 -10.35 1.40
C VAL A 46 9.85 -11.01 0.06
N ALA A 47 8.57 -11.21 -0.25
CA ALA A 47 8.14 -11.63 -1.57
C ALA A 47 7.89 -10.41 -2.46
N VAL A 48 8.34 -10.49 -3.71
CA VAL A 48 8.04 -9.49 -4.74
C VAL A 48 7.12 -10.12 -5.77
N ILE A 49 5.96 -9.51 -6.02
CA ILE A 49 4.97 -9.99 -6.98
C ILE A 49 4.52 -8.84 -7.88
N ALA A 50 4.02 -9.17 -9.07
CA ALA A 50 3.42 -8.22 -9.99
C ALA A 50 1.92 -8.49 -10.14
N PRO A 51 1.05 -7.97 -9.23
CA PRO A 51 -0.36 -8.34 -9.20
C PRO A 51 -1.22 -7.64 -10.25
N ALA A 52 -0.67 -6.66 -10.96
CA ALA A 52 -1.39 -5.78 -11.89
C ALA A 52 -0.68 -5.65 -13.24
N GLY A 53 -0.09 -4.50 -13.53
CA GLY A 53 0.54 -4.19 -14.81
C GLY A 53 1.88 -4.89 -15.03
N VAL A 54 2.23 -5.09 -16.31
CA VAL A 54 3.51 -5.66 -16.71
C VAL A 54 4.67 -4.84 -16.19
N LEU A 55 5.68 -5.50 -15.65
CA LEU A 55 6.91 -4.87 -15.19
C LEU A 55 7.82 -4.56 -16.39
N LYS A 56 7.78 -3.32 -16.85
CA LYS A 56 8.75 -2.85 -17.87
C LYS A 56 10.12 -2.73 -17.22
N GLN A 57 11.19 -2.92 -18.01
CA GLN A 57 12.57 -2.92 -17.49
C GLN A 57 12.78 -3.92 -16.35
N ASN A 58 12.14 -5.07 -16.44
CA ASN A 58 12.07 -6.10 -15.40
C ASN A 58 13.45 -6.46 -14.81
N ALA A 59 14.47 -6.68 -15.63
CA ALA A 59 15.82 -7.04 -15.17
C ALA A 59 16.43 -5.97 -14.25
N GLU A 60 16.29 -4.69 -14.58
CA GLU A 60 16.80 -3.58 -13.77
C GLU A 60 16.02 -3.45 -12.46
N VAL A 61 14.69 -3.49 -12.52
CA VAL A 61 13.83 -3.44 -11.33
C VAL A 61 14.15 -4.60 -10.38
N ILE A 62 14.27 -5.82 -10.89
CA ILE A 62 14.60 -7.00 -10.11
C ILE A 62 15.97 -6.84 -9.43
N GLN A 63 16.98 -6.40 -10.19
CA GLN A 63 18.34 -6.21 -9.64
C GLN A 63 18.38 -5.11 -8.58
N ASN A 64 17.74 -3.96 -8.82
CA ASN A 64 17.67 -2.86 -7.86
C ASN A 64 16.92 -3.28 -6.58
N THR A 65 15.81 -4.03 -6.74
CA THR A 65 15.04 -4.58 -5.61
C THR A 65 15.87 -5.53 -4.77
N LYS A 66 16.58 -6.49 -5.40
CA LYS A 66 17.50 -7.40 -4.71
C LYS A 66 18.57 -6.64 -3.94
N SER A 67 19.24 -5.70 -4.60
CA SER A 67 20.30 -4.90 -4.00
C SER A 67 19.81 -4.12 -2.80
N LEU A 68 18.65 -3.49 -2.90
CA LEU A 68 18.06 -2.70 -1.83
C LEU A 68 17.68 -3.58 -0.62
N LEU A 69 16.90 -4.65 -0.83
CA LEU A 69 16.45 -5.52 0.26
C LEU A 69 17.64 -6.21 0.95
N ASN A 70 18.61 -6.69 0.19
CA ASN A 70 19.84 -7.25 0.75
C ASN A 70 20.64 -6.23 1.58
N SER A 71 20.65 -4.95 1.15
CA SER A 71 21.28 -3.87 1.93
C SER A 71 20.58 -3.59 3.27
N TRP A 72 19.33 -4.00 3.39
CA TRP A 72 18.56 -3.95 4.64
C TRP A 72 18.70 -5.22 5.48
N GLY A 73 19.46 -6.22 4.98
CA GLY A 73 19.63 -7.53 5.63
C GLY A 73 18.45 -8.47 5.44
N LEU A 74 17.61 -8.23 4.41
CA LEU A 74 16.43 -9.03 4.12
C LEU A 74 16.69 -10.02 2.98
N GLU A 75 16.05 -11.17 3.04
CA GLU A 75 15.98 -12.13 1.94
C GLU A 75 14.87 -11.73 0.97
N VAL A 76 15.07 -11.98 -0.34
CA VAL A 76 14.06 -11.68 -1.35
C VAL A 76 13.75 -12.91 -2.21
N VAL A 77 12.44 -13.13 -2.39
CA VAL A 77 11.91 -14.13 -3.31
C VAL A 77 10.94 -13.48 -4.30
N PHE A 78 10.87 -14.01 -5.50
CA PHE A 78 10.01 -13.46 -6.56
C PHE A 78 8.90 -14.45 -6.89
N GLY A 79 7.72 -13.89 -7.18
CA GLY A 79 6.62 -14.67 -7.75
C GLY A 79 7.03 -15.29 -9.09
N ALA A 80 6.49 -16.45 -9.40
CA ALA A 80 6.85 -17.21 -10.61
C ALA A 80 6.53 -16.43 -11.91
N HIS A 81 5.59 -15.49 -11.85
CA HIS A 81 5.09 -14.77 -13.02
C HIS A 81 5.43 -13.26 -13.00
N VAL A 82 6.34 -12.81 -12.12
CA VAL A 82 6.68 -11.37 -11.98
C VAL A 82 7.19 -10.74 -13.29
N GLU A 83 7.81 -11.52 -14.16
CA GLU A 83 8.32 -11.11 -15.47
C GLU A 83 7.39 -11.45 -16.64
N THR A 84 6.24 -12.08 -16.36
CA THR A 84 5.31 -12.50 -17.39
C THR A 84 4.56 -11.29 -17.99
N THR A 85 4.24 -11.40 -19.28
CA THR A 85 3.49 -10.35 -20.02
C THR A 85 2.27 -10.97 -20.70
N ALA A 86 1.10 -10.39 -20.44
CA ALA A 86 -0.14 -10.66 -21.16
C ALA A 86 -0.84 -9.31 -21.43
N HIS A 87 -0.62 -8.77 -22.62
CA HIS A 87 -1.01 -7.40 -22.98
C HIS A 87 -0.40 -6.37 -22.03
N HIS A 88 -1.21 -5.66 -21.25
CA HIS A 88 -0.73 -4.69 -20.24
C HIS A 88 -0.60 -5.30 -18.84
N PHE A 89 -1.00 -6.57 -18.64
CA PHE A 89 -0.91 -7.26 -17.35
C PHE A 89 0.40 -8.04 -17.20
N ALA A 90 0.79 -8.25 -15.97
CA ALA A 90 1.87 -9.19 -15.60
C ALA A 90 1.37 -10.64 -15.59
N GLY A 91 0.99 -11.14 -16.75
CA GLY A 91 0.36 -12.46 -16.92
C GLY A 91 -1.16 -12.44 -16.83
N SER A 92 -1.78 -13.61 -16.97
CA SER A 92 -3.22 -13.80 -16.82
C SER A 92 -3.69 -13.55 -15.38
N ASP A 93 -5.00 -13.34 -15.19
CA ASP A 93 -5.59 -13.20 -13.85
C ASP A 93 -5.20 -14.39 -12.96
N ARG A 94 -5.28 -15.62 -13.49
CA ARG A 94 -4.88 -16.85 -12.77
C ARG A 94 -3.41 -16.84 -12.33
N GLN A 95 -2.49 -16.38 -13.17
CA GLN A 95 -1.07 -16.31 -12.84
C GLN A 95 -0.81 -15.28 -11.73
N ARG A 96 -1.40 -14.08 -11.83
CA ARG A 96 -1.28 -13.02 -10.84
C ARG A 96 -1.90 -13.42 -9.49
N THR A 97 -3.09 -14.06 -9.53
CA THR A 97 -3.73 -14.62 -8.34
C THR A 97 -2.85 -15.69 -7.70
N SER A 98 -2.28 -16.62 -8.50
CA SER A 98 -1.44 -17.68 -7.94
C SER A 98 -0.18 -17.17 -7.25
N ASP A 99 0.47 -16.14 -7.80
CA ASP A 99 1.67 -15.55 -7.17
C ASP A 99 1.33 -14.84 -5.85
N LEU A 100 0.23 -14.06 -5.85
CA LEU A 100 -0.20 -13.39 -4.62
C LEU A 100 -0.68 -14.40 -3.57
N GLN A 101 -1.49 -15.39 -3.96
CA GLN A 101 -1.96 -16.43 -3.04
C GLN A 101 -0.79 -17.23 -2.46
N TRP A 102 0.18 -17.61 -3.30
CA TRP A 102 1.40 -18.25 -2.80
C TRP A 102 2.08 -17.39 -1.73
N ALA A 103 2.27 -16.09 -1.98
CA ALA A 103 2.93 -15.21 -1.03
C ALA A 103 2.12 -15.01 0.26
N LEU A 104 0.78 -14.97 0.16
CA LEU A 104 -0.12 -14.90 1.32
C LEU A 104 -0.02 -16.15 2.20
N ASP A 105 0.14 -17.32 1.58
CA ASP A 105 0.11 -18.62 2.25
C ASP A 105 1.43 -19.00 2.95
N GLN A 106 2.58 -18.44 2.53
CA GLN A 106 3.87 -18.81 3.07
C GLN A 106 4.12 -18.19 4.46
N PRO A 107 4.33 -18.98 5.52
CA PRO A 107 4.51 -18.45 6.88
C PRO A 107 5.84 -17.72 7.11
N ASN A 108 6.86 -18.04 6.29
CA ASN A 108 8.18 -17.41 6.37
C ASN A 108 8.25 -16.05 5.65
N ILE A 109 7.32 -15.74 4.75
CA ILE A 109 7.23 -14.41 4.13
C ILE A 109 6.65 -13.43 5.16
N LYS A 110 7.34 -12.31 5.37
CA LYS A 110 6.97 -11.25 6.34
C LYS A 110 6.44 -9.99 5.67
N ALA A 111 6.77 -9.80 4.40
CA ALA A 111 6.21 -8.72 3.59
C ALA A 111 6.02 -9.17 2.14
N ILE A 112 5.02 -8.59 1.48
CA ILE A 112 4.74 -8.72 0.05
C ILE A 112 4.88 -7.33 -0.54
N TRP A 113 5.90 -7.12 -1.38
CA TRP A 113 6.14 -5.86 -2.05
C TRP A 113 5.68 -5.95 -3.50
N CYS A 114 4.67 -5.15 -3.85
CA CYS A 114 4.15 -5.11 -5.20
C CYS A 114 5.18 -4.48 -6.15
N ALA A 115 5.49 -5.17 -7.23
CA ALA A 115 6.49 -4.71 -8.21
C ALA A 115 6.01 -3.46 -8.95
N ARG A 116 4.71 -3.42 -9.29
CA ARG A 116 4.07 -2.33 -10.03
C ARG A 116 2.56 -2.32 -9.80
N GLY A 117 1.96 -1.12 -9.92
CA GLY A 117 0.53 -0.92 -10.07
C GLY A 117 0.07 -1.02 -11.54
N GLY A 118 -0.77 -0.11 -11.95
CA GLY A 118 -1.39 -0.09 -13.28
C GLY A 118 -2.87 -0.42 -13.19
N TYR A 119 -3.28 -1.57 -13.70
CA TYR A 119 -4.64 -2.09 -13.57
C TYR A 119 -4.62 -3.61 -13.47
N GLY A 120 -5.49 -4.17 -12.62
CA GLY A 120 -5.70 -5.62 -12.58
C GLY A 120 -6.01 -6.21 -11.20
N THR A 121 -5.81 -5.47 -10.10
CA THR A 121 -6.05 -5.99 -8.75
C THR A 121 -7.54 -6.24 -8.48
N LEU A 122 -8.44 -5.38 -8.96
CA LEU A 122 -9.89 -5.59 -8.91
C LEU A 122 -10.35 -6.91 -9.56
N ARG A 123 -9.58 -7.42 -10.53
CA ARG A 123 -9.92 -8.65 -11.26
C ARG A 123 -9.57 -9.92 -10.48
N ILE A 124 -8.73 -9.80 -9.47
CA ILE A 124 -8.16 -10.96 -8.77
C ILE A 124 -8.44 -10.97 -7.27
N VAL A 125 -8.89 -9.86 -6.70
CA VAL A 125 -9.03 -9.73 -5.23
C VAL A 125 -10.08 -10.69 -4.67
N ASP A 126 -11.18 -10.93 -5.37
CA ASP A 126 -12.25 -11.82 -4.95
C ASP A 126 -11.86 -13.32 -5.01
N ASP A 127 -10.82 -13.66 -5.77
CA ASP A 127 -10.30 -15.04 -5.88
C ASP A 127 -9.28 -15.39 -4.77
N LEU A 128 -8.97 -14.45 -3.86
CA LEU A 128 -7.96 -14.64 -2.82
C LEU A 128 -8.54 -15.25 -1.54
N ASP A 129 -7.84 -16.24 -0.98
CA ASP A 129 -8.13 -16.79 0.35
C ASP A 129 -7.16 -16.21 1.40
N PHE A 130 -7.71 -15.43 2.32
CA PHE A 130 -6.94 -14.81 3.39
C PHE A 130 -6.83 -15.66 4.68
N LYS A 131 -7.26 -16.93 4.68
CA LYS A 131 -7.22 -17.76 5.90
C LYS A 131 -5.82 -17.92 6.46
N ARG A 132 -4.83 -18.25 5.61
CA ARG A 132 -3.44 -18.38 6.05
C ARG A 132 -2.79 -17.04 6.39
N PHE A 133 -3.14 -15.99 5.65
CA PHE A 133 -2.72 -14.62 5.97
C PHE A 133 -3.16 -14.23 7.39
N LYS A 134 -4.39 -14.56 7.80
CA LYS A 134 -4.90 -14.26 9.16
C LYS A 134 -4.11 -14.96 10.26
N ILE A 135 -3.54 -16.13 9.99
CA ILE A 135 -2.68 -16.87 10.93
C ILE A 135 -1.26 -16.28 10.94
N HIS A 136 -0.76 -15.85 9.81
CA HIS A 136 0.58 -15.30 9.62
C HIS A 136 0.52 -13.95 8.91
N PRO A 137 0.05 -12.88 9.60
CA PRO A 137 -0.07 -11.56 9.00
C PRO A 137 1.28 -11.06 8.50
N LYS A 138 1.26 -10.39 7.35
CA LYS A 138 2.43 -9.83 6.70
C LYS A 138 2.10 -8.49 6.07
N TRP A 139 3.11 -7.65 5.89
CA TRP A 139 2.94 -6.36 5.24
C TRP A 139 2.60 -6.55 3.75
N ILE A 140 1.58 -5.86 3.25
CA ILE A 140 1.37 -5.66 1.81
C ILE A 140 1.72 -4.22 1.50
N ILE A 141 2.61 -4.02 0.51
CA ILE A 141 3.23 -2.73 0.21
C ILE A 141 2.98 -2.37 -1.24
N GLY A 142 2.48 -1.17 -1.48
CA GLY A 142 2.26 -0.61 -2.80
C GLY A 142 1.33 0.59 -2.76
N TYR A 143 1.03 1.16 -3.91
CA TYR A 143 0.10 2.28 -4.08
C TYR A 143 -0.65 2.16 -5.42
N SER A 144 -1.44 3.16 -5.80
CA SER A 144 -2.19 3.15 -7.05
C SER A 144 -3.16 1.95 -7.10
N ASP A 145 -3.07 1.06 -8.08
CA ASP A 145 -3.92 -0.12 -8.24
C ASP A 145 -3.93 -1.04 -6.99
N VAL A 146 -2.85 -1.05 -6.19
CA VAL A 146 -2.74 -1.82 -4.94
C VAL A 146 -3.73 -1.35 -3.86
N THR A 147 -4.34 -0.18 -4.02
CA THR A 147 -5.40 0.35 -3.14
C THR A 147 -6.49 -0.68 -2.84
N VAL A 148 -6.85 -1.51 -3.82
CA VAL A 148 -7.86 -2.57 -3.64
C VAL A 148 -7.45 -3.58 -2.56
N PHE A 149 -6.17 -3.95 -2.49
CA PHE A 149 -5.68 -4.84 -1.44
C PHE A 149 -5.62 -4.14 -0.07
N HIS A 150 -5.30 -2.85 -0.04
CA HIS A 150 -5.37 -2.07 1.19
C HIS A 150 -6.79 -2.02 1.75
N ASN A 151 -7.78 -1.81 0.89
CA ASN A 151 -9.20 -1.84 1.25
C ASN A 151 -9.60 -3.22 1.79
N ALA A 152 -9.27 -4.30 1.06
CA ALA A 152 -9.56 -5.67 1.47
C ALA A 152 -8.97 -5.98 2.85
N LEU A 153 -7.70 -5.63 3.10
CA LEU A 153 -7.05 -5.85 4.38
C LEU A 153 -7.63 -4.99 5.50
N ASN A 154 -7.95 -3.73 5.22
CA ASN A 154 -8.61 -2.86 6.19
C ASN A 154 -9.97 -3.43 6.62
N ASN A 155 -10.77 -3.92 5.69
CA ASN A 155 -12.05 -4.57 5.98
C ASN A 155 -11.88 -5.86 6.79
N LEU A 156 -10.75 -6.54 6.67
CA LEU A 156 -10.37 -7.70 7.48
C LEU A 156 -9.77 -7.33 8.85
N GLY A 157 -9.51 -6.04 9.11
CA GLY A 157 -8.93 -5.55 10.36
C GLY A 157 -7.41 -5.57 10.42
N TYR A 158 -6.71 -5.53 9.26
CA TYR A 158 -5.24 -5.57 9.18
C TYR A 158 -4.64 -4.29 8.60
N GLU A 159 -3.49 -3.90 9.15
CA GLU A 159 -2.69 -2.79 8.60
C GLU A 159 -1.93 -3.23 7.35
N SER A 160 -1.71 -2.26 6.44
CA SER A 160 -0.89 -2.41 5.24
C SER A 160 -0.15 -1.10 4.94
N LEU A 161 0.78 -1.09 3.99
CA LEU A 161 1.60 0.08 3.69
C LEU A 161 1.32 0.64 2.30
N HIS A 162 0.64 1.79 2.26
CA HIS A 162 0.57 2.61 1.05
C HIS A 162 1.92 3.29 0.84
N GLY A 163 2.72 2.79 -0.08
CA GLY A 163 4.10 3.22 -0.27
C GLY A 163 4.68 2.83 -1.62
N MET A 164 5.91 3.27 -1.89
CA MET A 164 6.59 3.02 -3.15
C MET A 164 6.62 1.55 -3.54
N MET A 165 6.60 1.28 -4.84
CA MET A 165 6.70 -0.05 -5.44
C MET A 165 8.09 -0.27 -6.03
N CYS A 166 8.43 -1.51 -6.40
CA CYS A 166 9.75 -1.84 -6.92
C CYS A 166 10.09 -1.06 -8.21
N ILE A 167 9.11 -0.78 -9.06
CA ILE A 167 9.29 0.00 -10.30
C ILE A 167 9.89 1.39 -10.04
N ASN A 168 9.61 2.00 -8.90
CA ASN A 168 10.16 3.31 -8.56
C ASN A 168 11.68 3.27 -8.35
N LEU A 169 12.29 2.10 -8.18
CA LEU A 169 13.74 1.96 -8.05
C LEU A 169 14.53 2.21 -9.35
N THR A 170 13.83 2.43 -10.47
CA THR A 170 14.43 2.88 -11.73
C THR A 170 14.39 4.40 -11.92
N GLU A 171 13.76 5.12 -11.00
CA GLU A 171 13.72 6.57 -10.96
C GLU A 171 15.04 7.14 -10.42
N ASP A 172 15.18 8.47 -10.50
CA ASP A 172 16.37 9.16 -9.96
C ASP A 172 16.56 8.84 -8.48
N LYS A 173 17.77 8.38 -8.12
CA LYS A 173 18.09 7.95 -6.75
C LYS A 173 17.93 9.03 -5.69
N VAL A 174 18.14 10.30 -6.06
CA VAL A 174 17.98 11.43 -5.13
C VAL A 174 16.50 11.65 -4.87
N ALA A 175 15.65 11.57 -5.92
CA ALA A 175 14.23 11.77 -5.83
C ALA A 175 13.55 10.70 -4.94
N ILE A 176 13.96 9.42 -5.04
CA ILE A 176 13.37 8.31 -4.28
C ILE A 176 14.00 8.07 -2.92
N LYS A 177 15.10 8.75 -2.58
CA LYS A 177 15.86 8.51 -1.35
C LYS A 177 14.97 8.59 -0.09
N LYS A 178 14.22 9.68 0.04
CA LYS A 178 13.32 9.89 1.19
C LYS A 178 12.25 8.80 1.27
N SER A 179 11.65 8.43 0.13
CA SER A 179 10.63 7.37 0.07
C SER A 179 11.21 6.01 0.48
N THR A 180 12.43 5.71 0.04
CA THR A 180 13.14 4.47 0.40
C THR A 180 13.47 4.42 1.89
N GLU A 181 13.97 5.53 2.46
CA GLU A 181 14.30 5.64 3.89
C GLU A 181 13.07 5.53 4.76
N THR A 182 11.96 6.19 4.40
CA THR A 182 10.70 6.10 5.14
C THR A 182 10.05 4.72 5.03
N LEU A 183 10.12 4.06 3.87
CA LEU A 183 9.65 2.68 3.73
C LEU A 183 10.43 1.75 4.65
N LYS A 184 11.77 1.87 4.67
CA LYS A 184 12.60 1.11 5.61
C LYS A 184 12.20 1.37 7.05
N ALA A 185 12.07 2.66 7.44
CA ALA A 185 11.71 3.05 8.80
C ALA A 185 10.35 2.48 9.21
N ALA A 186 9.35 2.48 8.31
CA ALA A 186 8.04 1.89 8.55
C ALA A 186 8.12 0.37 8.77
N LEU A 187 8.83 -0.33 7.89
CA LEU A 187 8.96 -1.79 7.95
C LEU A 187 9.71 -2.28 9.20
N PHE A 188 10.70 -1.51 9.67
CA PHE A 188 11.50 -1.84 10.86
C PHE A 188 10.98 -1.18 12.15
N GLY A 189 9.84 -0.49 12.10
CA GLY A 189 9.17 0.08 13.27
C GLY A 189 9.84 1.32 13.86
N THR A 190 10.63 2.04 13.08
CA THR A 190 11.33 3.26 13.53
C THR A 190 10.69 4.56 13.02
N LEU A 191 9.66 4.47 12.17
CA LEU A 191 8.92 5.64 11.70
C LEU A 191 7.98 6.14 12.80
N THR A 192 8.17 7.38 13.27
CA THR A 192 7.38 7.98 14.35
C THR A 192 6.45 9.09 13.88
N SER A 193 6.86 9.82 12.83
CA SER A 193 6.10 10.94 12.29
C SER A 193 6.47 11.19 10.84
N TYR A 194 5.62 11.92 10.15
CA TYR A 194 5.84 12.38 8.78
C TYR A 194 5.42 13.85 8.69
N GLU A 195 6.34 14.70 8.25
CA GLU A 195 6.08 16.12 8.02
C GLU A 195 5.93 16.38 6.54
N ILE A 196 4.87 17.11 6.19
CA ILE A 196 4.59 17.56 4.83
C ILE A 196 4.41 19.07 4.81
N GLU A 197 4.81 19.69 3.70
CA GLU A 197 4.61 21.12 3.51
C GLU A 197 3.12 21.45 3.42
N GLY A 198 2.72 22.50 4.15
CA GLY A 198 1.34 22.94 4.16
C GLY A 198 0.94 23.61 2.86
N ASN A 199 -0.35 23.59 2.54
CA ASN A 199 -0.95 24.33 1.43
C ASN A 199 -1.85 25.45 1.97
N ILE A 200 -2.03 26.53 1.18
CA ILE A 200 -2.88 27.67 1.56
C ILE A 200 -4.36 27.27 1.74
N ASP A 201 -4.79 26.23 1.06
CA ASP A 201 -6.16 25.70 1.15
C ASP A 201 -6.36 24.75 2.35
N ASN A 202 -5.31 24.47 3.13
CA ASN A 202 -5.42 23.61 4.29
C ASN A 202 -6.30 24.26 5.37
N ARG A 203 -7.17 23.45 5.96
CA ARG A 203 -7.85 23.78 7.20
C ARG A 203 -6.99 23.33 8.38
N THR A 204 -6.76 24.24 9.33
CA THR A 204 -6.04 23.92 10.56
C THR A 204 -6.92 23.10 11.51
N GLY A 205 -6.32 22.21 12.26
CA GLY A 205 -6.99 21.38 13.27
C GLY A 205 -6.18 20.13 13.59
N ASP A 206 -6.56 19.47 14.66
CA ASP A 206 -5.97 18.19 15.10
C ASP A 206 -7.05 17.12 15.06
N THR A 207 -6.69 15.95 14.59
CA THR A 207 -7.56 14.77 14.61
C THR A 207 -6.76 13.50 14.81
N SER A 208 -7.44 12.46 15.29
CA SER A 208 -6.85 11.12 15.43
C SER A 208 -7.86 10.07 15.00
N GLY A 209 -7.37 9.00 14.42
CA GLY A 209 -8.21 7.88 13.96
C GLY A 209 -7.46 6.97 13.00
N PRO A 210 -8.04 5.81 12.64
CA PRO A 210 -7.48 4.95 11.62
C PRO A 210 -7.36 5.69 10.28
N LEU A 211 -6.20 5.59 9.64
CA LEU A 211 -5.97 6.12 8.30
C LEU A 211 -6.33 5.05 7.27
N VAL A 212 -7.13 5.43 6.29
CA VAL A 212 -7.58 4.57 5.18
C VAL A 212 -7.59 5.34 3.87
N GLY A 213 -7.70 4.65 2.75
CA GLY A 213 -7.79 5.30 1.45
C GLY A 213 -6.72 4.83 0.47
N GLY A 214 -6.38 5.70 -0.48
CA GLY A 214 -5.42 5.45 -1.56
C GLY A 214 -5.83 6.16 -2.84
N ASN A 215 -5.69 5.50 -3.99
CA ASN A 215 -6.00 6.08 -5.28
C ASN A 215 -7.50 6.31 -5.45
N LEU A 216 -7.89 7.54 -5.78
CA LEU A 216 -9.29 7.98 -5.87
C LEU A 216 -10.09 7.20 -6.91
N SER A 217 -9.49 6.93 -8.09
CA SER A 217 -10.14 6.16 -9.14
C SER A 217 -10.44 4.74 -8.68
N LEU A 218 -9.53 4.10 -7.91
CA LEU A 218 -9.74 2.77 -7.36
C LEU A 218 -10.75 2.77 -6.21
N LEU A 219 -10.72 3.76 -5.32
CA LEU A 219 -11.73 3.92 -4.27
C LEU A 219 -13.13 4.01 -4.87
N THR A 220 -13.27 4.75 -5.98
CA THR A 220 -14.56 4.92 -6.67
C THR A 220 -14.97 3.65 -7.43
N ALA A 221 -14.03 3.01 -8.14
CA ALA A 221 -14.30 1.78 -8.88
C ALA A 221 -14.66 0.60 -7.98
N ASP A 222 -14.22 0.64 -6.72
CA ASP A 222 -14.45 -0.40 -5.71
C ASP A 222 -15.78 -0.23 -4.96
N LEU A 223 -16.51 0.86 -5.19
CA LEU A 223 -17.80 1.11 -4.53
C LEU A 223 -18.81 0.01 -4.81
N GLY A 224 -19.39 -0.53 -3.73
CA GLY A 224 -20.39 -1.60 -3.81
C GLY A 224 -19.81 -3.00 -3.98
N SER A 225 -18.49 -3.16 -4.08
CA SER A 225 -17.81 -4.45 -4.07
C SER A 225 -17.63 -5.00 -2.64
N ASN A 226 -17.14 -6.25 -2.52
CA ASN A 226 -16.78 -6.84 -1.23
C ASN A 226 -15.60 -6.13 -0.55
N THR A 227 -14.79 -5.42 -1.33
CA THR A 227 -13.60 -4.67 -0.87
C THR A 227 -13.87 -3.18 -0.70
N SER A 228 -15.09 -2.73 -0.97
CA SER A 228 -15.50 -1.33 -0.78
C SER A 228 -15.17 -0.82 0.62
N LEU A 229 -14.49 0.31 0.69
CA LEU A 229 -13.92 0.83 1.93
C LEU A 229 -14.99 1.45 2.83
N ASN A 230 -15.00 1.06 4.10
CA ASN A 230 -15.80 1.75 5.12
C ASN A 230 -14.98 2.90 5.72
N THR A 231 -15.39 4.14 5.45
CA THR A 231 -14.71 5.37 5.88
C THR A 231 -15.24 5.96 7.18
N LYS A 232 -16.33 5.43 7.73
CA LYS A 232 -16.99 6.00 8.90
C LYS A 232 -16.07 6.03 10.12
N GLY A 233 -15.83 7.23 10.67
CA GLY A 233 -14.97 7.43 11.85
C GLY A 233 -13.48 7.27 11.58
N LYS A 234 -13.07 7.37 10.32
CA LYS A 234 -11.68 7.22 9.89
C LYS A 234 -11.17 8.49 9.20
N ILE A 235 -9.86 8.63 9.13
CA ILE A 235 -9.19 9.65 8.33
C ILE A 235 -9.01 9.07 6.94
N ILE A 236 -9.51 9.75 5.91
CA ILE A 236 -9.34 9.31 4.53
C ILE A 236 -8.13 10.00 3.90
N PHE A 237 -7.22 9.19 3.35
CA PHE A 237 -6.13 9.61 2.48
C PHE A 237 -6.53 9.40 1.03
N ILE A 238 -6.35 10.41 0.18
CA ILE A 238 -6.69 10.33 -1.24
C ILE A 238 -5.49 10.82 -2.04
N GLU A 239 -5.08 10.05 -3.03
CA GLU A 239 -4.15 10.45 -4.07
C GLU A 239 -4.74 10.18 -5.45
N GLU A 240 -4.34 10.95 -6.46
CA GLU A 240 -4.73 10.73 -7.84
C GLU A 240 -3.70 11.35 -8.78
N ILE A 241 -3.57 10.77 -9.98
CA ILE A 241 -2.64 11.24 -11.00
C ILE A 241 -3.28 11.17 -12.39
N GLY A 242 -3.12 12.24 -13.17
CA GLY A 242 -3.49 12.24 -14.58
C GLY A 242 -4.97 12.46 -14.87
N GLU A 243 -5.81 12.64 -13.85
CA GLU A 243 -7.24 12.85 -14.02
C GLU A 243 -7.61 14.32 -14.27
N TYR A 244 -8.66 14.56 -15.07
CA TYR A 244 -9.22 15.89 -15.22
C TYR A 244 -9.96 16.34 -13.95
N LYS A 245 -9.97 17.63 -13.67
CA LYS A 245 -10.63 18.20 -12.48
C LYS A 245 -12.08 17.76 -12.32
N TYR A 246 -12.84 17.68 -13.41
CA TYR A 246 -14.24 17.23 -13.33
C TYR A 246 -14.38 15.74 -13.06
N HIS A 247 -13.38 14.90 -13.41
CA HIS A 247 -13.34 13.50 -13.01
C HIS A 247 -13.13 13.40 -11.50
N ILE A 248 -12.16 14.16 -10.96
CA ILE A 248 -11.90 14.22 -9.52
C ILE A 248 -13.15 14.67 -8.75
N ASP A 249 -13.80 15.75 -9.21
CA ASP A 249 -15.04 16.24 -8.59
C ASP A 249 -16.12 15.15 -8.58
N ARG A 250 -16.37 14.50 -9.72
CA ARG A 250 -17.36 13.42 -9.84
C ARG A 250 -17.04 12.24 -8.94
N GLN A 251 -15.79 11.83 -8.86
CA GLN A 251 -15.32 10.74 -8.02
C GLN A 251 -15.52 11.08 -6.54
N LEU A 252 -15.18 12.30 -6.11
CA LEU A 252 -15.42 12.78 -4.76
C LEU A 252 -16.93 12.83 -4.42
N GLN A 253 -17.79 13.23 -5.37
CA GLN A 253 -19.24 13.17 -5.18
C GLN A 253 -19.74 11.73 -5.02
N SER A 254 -19.11 10.75 -5.68
CA SER A 254 -19.47 9.34 -5.54
C SER A 254 -19.06 8.75 -4.20
N LEU A 255 -18.02 9.28 -3.54
CA LEU A 255 -17.57 8.84 -2.22
C LEU A 255 -18.36 9.49 -1.05
N LYS A 256 -19.18 10.49 -1.33
CA LYS A 256 -19.96 11.25 -0.35
C LYS A 256 -21.18 10.49 0.18
#